data_7a551a8092414509f60b281741f42f3b
#
_entry.id   7a551a8092414509f60b281741f42f3b
#
_cell.length_a   1.000
_cell.length_b   1.000
_cell.length_c   1.000
_cell.angle_alpha   90.00
_cell.angle_beta   90.00
_cell.angle_gamma   90.00
#
_symmetry.space_group_name_H-M   'P 1'
#
loop_
_entity.id
_entity.type
_entity.pdbx_description
1 polymer ?
#
loop_
_entity_poly.entity_id
_entity_poly.type
_entity_poly.pdbx_seq_one_letter_code
_entity_poly.pdbx_strand_id
1 'polypeptide(L)'
;MSKGPAFFSEFGKKAKDVLTKDYCSDQRFTVCSKSATGLALSSSVGKNGGLSSGNLSARYRHKNAVLNVKVDTESNQILTTVTITDILPSTKTVASLKLPDYDSGKLATQYCHEHATFSIAVSTNRSPAVDFSATIGTPSIAFGAESSYMTGSRKFLKYNAGVSMTKPNSNASVILADKGDSLRFSYLHYLDQLNGGAVVGEISRKFSTNENTLTVGCSYLVDPHTGMKAKLNNHGNLGALLQHELRPKSYLTISGSFDTKALQRNPKFGLALSLKP
;
A
#
# COMPACT_ATOMS: atom_id res chain seq x y z
N MET A 1 0.36 17.45 10.60
CA MET A 1 -0.09 17.27 9.21
C MET A 1 0.90 18.01 8.33
N SER A 2 1.51 17.37 7.34
CA SER A 2 2.42 18.02 6.40
C SER A 2 1.63 19.07 5.61
N LYS A 3 2.07 20.31 5.66
CA LYS A 3 1.46 21.41 4.90
C LYS A 3 1.82 21.38 3.41
N GLY A 4 2.66 20.43 2.98
CA GLY A 4 3.19 20.33 1.63
C GLY A 4 2.44 19.35 0.71
N PRO A 5 2.85 19.24 -0.57
CA PRO A 5 2.28 18.31 -1.54
C PRO A 5 2.49 16.86 -1.11
N ALA A 6 1.62 15.96 -1.58
CA ALA A 6 1.75 14.53 -1.33
C ALA A 6 3.04 13.96 -1.96
N PHE A 7 3.65 12.95 -1.34
CA PHE A 7 4.76 12.20 -1.95
C PHE A 7 4.29 11.47 -3.22
N PHE A 8 5.19 11.29 -4.18
CA PHE A 8 4.87 10.56 -5.41
C PHE A 8 4.31 9.16 -5.15
N SER A 9 4.82 8.47 -4.12
CA SER A 9 4.34 7.15 -3.69
C SER A 9 2.88 7.14 -3.18
N GLU A 10 2.30 8.30 -2.92
CA GLU A 10 0.91 8.45 -2.47
C GLU A 10 -0.06 8.72 -3.63
N PHE A 11 0.47 8.99 -4.85
CA PHE A 11 -0.36 9.22 -6.03
C PHE A 11 -1.19 7.97 -6.37
N GLY A 12 -2.50 8.14 -6.46
CA GLY A 12 -3.44 7.04 -6.70
C GLY A 12 -3.57 6.00 -5.58
N LYS A 13 -2.85 6.15 -4.47
CA LYS A 13 -2.85 5.17 -3.37
C LYS A 13 -4.23 4.99 -2.76
N LYS A 14 -4.98 6.08 -2.55
CA LYS A 14 -6.33 6.02 -1.98
C LYS A 14 -7.28 5.20 -2.87
N ALA A 15 -7.22 5.40 -4.18
CA ALA A 15 -7.99 4.62 -5.15
C ALA A 15 -7.58 3.15 -5.13
N LYS A 16 -6.28 2.89 -5.17
CA LYS A 16 -5.73 1.54 -5.09
C LYS A 16 -6.11 0.83 -3.79
N ASP A 17 -6.14 1.53 -2.66
CA ASP A 17 -6.52 0.95 -1.36
C ASP A 17 -7.98 0.47 -1.37
N VAL A 18 -8.91 1.18 -1.98
CA VAL A 18 -10.29 0.73 -2.13
C VAL A 18 -10.37 -0.54 -2.99
N LEU A 19 -9.60 -0.60 -4.08
CA LEU A 19 -9.64 -1.71 -5.05
C LEU A 19 -8.86 -2.96 -4.60
N THR A 20 -7.85 -2.83 -3.70
CA THR A 20 -6.94 -3.95 -3.40
C THR A 20 -6.84 -4.28 -1.93
N LYS A 21 -7.03 -3.31 -1.03
CA LYS A 21 -6.82 -3.52 0.40
C LYS A 21 -7.91 -4.39 1.02
N ASP A 22 -7.49 -5.33 1.86
CA ASP A 22 -8.33 -6.26 2.63
C ASP A 22 -9.02 -7.35 1.80
N TYR A 23 -8.85 -7.38 0.49
CA TYR A 23 -9.26 -8.53 -0.33
C TYR A 23 -8.31 -9.69 -0.08
N CYS A 24 -8.80 -10.75 0.54
CA CYS A 24 -8.07 -11.98 0.81
C CYS A 24 -8.63 -13.10 -0.07
N SER A 25 -7.78 -14.01 -0.53
CA SER A 25 -8.19 -15.29 -1.14
C SER A 25 -7.91 -16.47 -0.20
N ASP A 26 -7.43 -16.18 1.01
CA ASP A 26 -6.85 -17.14 1.95
C ASP A 26 -7.57 -17.08 3.29
N GLN A 27 -7.37 -18.12 4.10
CA GLN A 27 -7.76 -18.08 5.51
C GLN A 27 -6.65 -17.42 6.30
N ARG A 28 -6.97 -16.33 7.01
CA ARG A 28 -5.99 -15.58 7.81
C ARG A 28 -6.51 -15.30 9.20
N PHE A 29 -5.70 -15.59 10.19
CA PHE A 29 -5.96 -15.26 11.59
C PHE A 29 -4.87 -14.33 12.11
N THR A 30 -5.24 -13.19 12.69
CA THR A 30 -4.30 -12.20 13.19
C THR A 30 -4.68 -11.79 14.62
N VAL A 31 -3.71 -11.82 15.50
CA VAL A 31 -3.84 -11.32 16.87
C VAL A 31 -2.86 -10.17 17.07
N CYS A 32 -3.35 -9.04 17.54
CA CYS A 32 -2.53 -7.87 17.82
C CYS A 32 -2.68 -7.50 19.30
N SER A 33 -1.60 -7.41 20.03
CA SER A 33 -1.57 -6.91 21.40
C SER A 33 -0.74 -5.63 21.51
N LYS A 34 -1.17 -4.68 22.32
CA LYS A 34 -0.44 -3.44 22.57
C LYS A 34 -0.21 -3.28 24.06
N SER A 35 1.05 -3.06 24.43
CA SER A 35 1.44 -2.70 25.79
C SER A 35 1.37 -1.18 26.00
N ALA A 36 1.13 -0.76 27.22
CA ALA A 36 1.24 0.65 27.65
C ALA A 36 2.67 1.22 27.47
N THR A 37 3.69 0.35 27.44
CA THR A 37 5.10 0.72 27.26
C THR A 37 5.47 1.05 25.81
N GLY A 38 4.50 1.08 24.86
CA GLY A 38 4.76 1.38 23.44
C GLY A 38 5.17 0.17 22.61
N LEU A 39 5.14 -1.04 23.17
CA LEU A 39 5.36 -2.29 22.45
C LEU A 39 4.03 -2.78 21.87
N ALA A 40 3.99 -3.04 20.57
CA ALA A 40 2.90 -3.70 19.89
C ALA A 40 3.38 -4.99 19.25
N LEU A 41 2.75 -6.09 19.59
CA LEU A 41 2.99 -7.41 19.02
C LEU A 41 1.84 -7.77 18.09
N SER A 42 2.16 -8.35 16.95
CA SER A 42 1.17 -8.87 16.01
C SER A 42 1.63 -10.23 15.51
N SER A 43 0.80 -11.23 15.65
CA SER A 43 0.99 -12.56 15.10
C SER A 43 -0.09 -12.81 14.07
N SER A 44 0.27 -13.27 12.89
CA SER A 44 -0.66 -13.67 11.86
C SER A 44 -0.30 -15.05 11.31
N VAL A 45 -1.31 -15.89 11.16
CA VAL A 45 -1.20 -17.21 10.53
C VAL A 45 -2.14 -17.22 9.34
N GLY A 46 -1.65 -17.66 8.21
CA GLY A 46 -2.41 -17.79 6.98
C GLY A 46 -2.30 -19.21 6.43
N LYS A 47 -3.36 -19.67 5.77
CA LYS A 47 -3.37 -20.93 5.04
C LYS A 47 -3.82 -20.66 3.62
N ASN A 48 -2.94 -20.90 2.66
CA ASN A 48 -3.19 -20.75 1.23
C ASN A 48 -2.92 -22.08 0.51
N GLY A 49 -3.95 -22.68 -0.11
CA GLY A 49 -3.78 -23.88 -0.93
C GLY A 49 -3.13 -25.09 -0.21
N GLY A 50 -3.25 -25.19 1.12
CA GLY A 50 -2.64 -26.25 1.92
C GLY A 50 -1.32 -25.88 2.58
N LEU A 51 -0.64 -24.82 2.15
CA LEU A 51 0.55 -24.28 2.79
C LEU A 51 0.15 -23.33 3.93
N SER A 52 0.78 -23.50 5.09
CA SER A 52 0.59 -22.63 6.25
C SER A 52 1.77 -21.66 6.35
N SER A 53 1.49 -20.36 6.42
CA SER A 53 2.48 -19.32 6.65
C SER A 53 2.19 -18.58 7.95
N GLY A 54 3.23 -18.26 8.70
CA GLY A 54 3.14 -17.49 9.93
C GLY A 54 3.98 -16.23 9.85
N ASN A 55 3.46 -15.13 10.35
CA ASN A 55 4.19 -13.88 10.45
C ASN A 55 4.09 -13.36 11.88
N LEU A 56 5.23 -13.07 12.49
CA LEU A 56 5.32 -12.40 13.77
C LEU A 56 5.90 -11.00 13.57
N SER A 57 5.27 -9.98 14.09
CA SER A 57 5.83 -8.64 14.08
C SER A 57 5.81 -8.01 15.46
N ALA A 58 6.93 -7.40 15.82
CA ALA A 58 7.10 -6.62 17.04
C ALA A 58 7.41 -5.17 16.64
N ARG A 59 6.63 -4.23 17.15
CA ARG A 59 6.85 -2.80 16.95
C ARG A 59 7.06 -2.13 18.29
N TYR A 60 8.19 -1.50 18.45
CA TYR A 60 8.52 -0.70 19.64
C TYR A 60 8.64 0.77 19.24
N ARG A 61 7.93 1.64 19.95
CA ARG A 61 7.99 3.08 19.72
C ARG A 61 8.58 3.77 20.94
N HIS A 62 9.66 4.50 20.71
CA HIS A 62 10.31 5.33 21.74
C HIS A 62 10.56 6.72 21.16
N LYS A 63 9.92 7.73 21.74
CA LYS A 63 10.02 9.13 21.27
C LYS A 63 9.86 9.23 19.74
N ASN A 64 10.91 9.65 19.05
CA ASN A 64 10.94 9.86 17.60
C ASN A 64 11.41 8.62 16.82
N ALA A 65 11.74 7.52 17.51
CA ALA A 65 12.21 6.28 16.89
C ALA A 65 11.15 5.17 16.97
N VAL A 66 10.96 4.46 15.88
CA VAL A 66 10.12 3.26 15.80
C VAL A 66 10.96 2.12 15.26
N LEU A 67 11.14 1.10 16.08
CA LEU A 67 11.74 -0.18 15.68
C LEU A 67 10.61 -1.14 15.32
N ASN A 68 10.68 -1.74 14.15
CA ASN A 68 9.76 -2.78 13.71
C ASN A 68 10.56 -4.00 13.25
N VAL A 69 10.34 -5.13 13.90
CA VAL A 69 10.94 -6.42 13.55
C VAL A 69 9.82 -7.33 13.07
N LYS A 70 9.92 -7.84 11.87
CA LYS A 70 8.98 -8.79 11.28
C LYS A 70 9.70 -10.08 10.94
N VAL A 71 9.21 -11.18 11.45
CA VAL A 71 9.68 -12.54 11.16
C VAL A 71 8.63 -13.22 10.29
N ASP A 72 9.05 -13.74 9.16
CA ASP A 72 8.22 -14.49 8.24
C ASP A 72 8.71 -15.94 8.21
N THR A 73 7.81 -16.88 8.53
CA THR A 73 8.15 -18.31 8.59
C THR A 73 8.24 -18.95 7.20
N GLU A 74 7.59 -18.36 6.19
CA GLU A 74 7.60 -18.89 4.82
C GLU A 74 8.94 -18.60 4.13
N SER A 75 9.42 -17.37 4.25
CA SER A 75 10.70 -16.95 3.67
C SER A 75 11.91 -17.20 4.59
N ASN A 76 11.66 -17.57 5.84
CA ASN A 76 12.67 -17.70 6.89
C ASN A 76 13.54 -16.43 7.04
N GLN A 77 12.92 -15.26 6.80
CA GLN A 77 13.58 -13.96 6.81
C GLN A 77 13.11 -13.10 7.99
N ILE A 78 14.04 -12.35 8.54
CA ILE A 78 13.77 -11.36 9.57
C ILE A 78 13.94 -9.97 8.95
N LEU A 79 12.86 -9.24 8.79
CA LEU A 79 12.90 -7.85 8.33
C LEU A 79 12.93 -6.91 9.53
N THR A 80 14.06 -6.25 9.71
CA THR A 80 14.22 -5.20 10.73
C THR A 80 14.12 -3.84 10.06
N THR A 81 13.27 -2.98 10.60
CA THR A 81 13.06 -1.61 10.08
C THR A 81 13.15 -0.64 11.24
N VAL A 82 14.05 0.31 11.14
CA VAL A 82 14.19 1.44 12.08
C VAL A 82 13.70 2.69 11.37
N THR A 83 12.73 3.37 11.96
CA THR A 83 12.23 4.64 11.46
C THR A 83 12.53 5.71 12.48
N ILE A 84 13.21 6.76 12.08
CA ILE A 84 13.51 7.92 12.92
C ILE A 84 12.87 9.13 12.26
N THR A 85 12.07 9.86 13.03
CA THR A 85 11.42 11.10 12.60
C THR A 85 12.10 12.29 13.24
N ASP A 86 12.15 13.41 12.51
CA ASP A 86 12.65 14.69 13.00
C ASP A 86 14.12 14.67 13.47
N ILE A 87 15.01 13.95 12.75
CA ILE A 87 16.46 14.13 12.87
C ILE A 87 16.82 15.56 12.41
N LEU A 88 16.24 16.00 11.30
CA LEU A 88 16.16 17.37 10.83
C LEU A 88 14.69 17.76 10.77
N PRO A 89 14.33 19.03 10.88
CA PRO A 89 12.93 19.44 10.78
C PRO A 89 12.26 18.90 9.52
N SER A 90 11.08 18.31 9.67
CA SER A 90 10.29 17.73 8.57
C SER A 90 10.96 16.57 7.81
N THR A 91 11.93 15.89 8.41
CA THR A 91 12.57 14.69 7.83
C THR A 91 12.10 13.40 8.49
N LYS A 92 12.05 12.35 7.67
CA LYS A 92 11.81 10.99 8.13
C LYS A 92 12.82 10.08 7.47
N THR A 93 13.63 9.39 8.27
CA THR A 93 14.62 8.42 7.80
C THR A 93 14.18 7.01 8.18
N VAL A 94 14.25 6.11 7.23
CA VAL A 94 13.90 4.69 7.41
C VAL A 94 15.09 3.85 6.97
N ALA A 95 15.62 3.06 7.88
CA ALA A 95 16.62 2.05 7.59
C ALA A 95 15.97 0.67 7.69
N SER A 96 16.18 -0.18 6.71
CA SER A 96 15.65 -1.55 6.69
C SER A 96 16.73 -2.55 6.30
N LEU A 97 16.72 -3.71 6.95
CA LEU A 97 17.63 -4.82 6.71
C LEU A 97 16.85 -6.13 6.78
N LYS A 98 17.12 -7.04 5.84
CA LYS A 98 16.57 -8.40 5.86
C LYS A 98 17.68 -9.37 6.25
N LEU A 99 17.50 -10.09 7.32
CA LEU A 99 18.39 -11.17 7.75
C LEU A 99 17.86 -12.52 7.23
N PRO A 100 18.73 -13.45 6.80
CA PRO A 100 20.21 -13.43 6.87
C PRO A 100 20.91 -12.70 5.72
N ASP A 101 20.19 -12.06 4.78
CA ASP A 101 20.77 -11.37 3.65
C ASP A 101 21.24 -9.95 4.03
N TYR A 102 22.51 -9.81 4.37
CA TYR A 102 23.14 -8.53 4.74
C TYR A 102 23.24 -7.55 3.57
N ASP A 103 23.19 -8.03 2.32
CA ASP A 103 23.22 -7.20 1.12
C ASP A 103 21.86 -6.55 0.81
N SER A 104 20.80 -6.88 1.58
CA SER A 104 19.43 -6.36 1.40
C SER A 104 19.17 -5.03 2.11
N GLY A 105 20.18 -4.41 2.68
CA GLY A 105 20.03 -3.14 3.39
C GLY A 105 19.47 -2.04 2.49
N LYS A 106 18.56 -1.23 3.03
CA LYS A 106 18.00 -0.05 2.35
C LYS A 106 17.86 1.10 3.33
N LEU A 107 18.41 2.26 2.96
CA LEU A 107 18.27 3.51 3.67
C LEU A 107 17.41 4.45 2.85
N ALA A 108 16.32 4.94 3.41
CA ALA A 108 15.42 5.87 2.75
C ALA A 108 15.24 7.12 3.62
N THR A 109 15.37 8.28 3.02
CA THR A 109 15.12 9.57 3.67
C THR A 109 14.07 10.33 2.90
N GLN A 110 13.11 10.86 3.61
CA GLN A 110 12.02 11.68 3.10
C GLN A 110 12.10 13.06 3.73
N TYR A 111 11.99 14.07 2.91
CA TYR A 111 11.94 15.47 3.34
C TYR A 111 10.66 16.11 2.82
N CYS A 112 9.97 16.85 3.69
CA CYS A 112 8.71 17.52 3.36
C CYS A 112 8.88 19.03 3.57
N HIS A 113 8.69 19.79 2.49
CA HIS A 113 8.62 21.26 2.49
C HIS A 113 7.19 21.70 2.13
N GLU A 114 6.85 22.95 2.36
CA GLU A 114 5.49 23.49 2.09
C GLU A 114 5.08 23.36 0.62
N HIS A 115 6.02 23.44 -0.32
CA HIS A 115 5.76 23.41 -1.76
C HIS A 115 6.44 22.25 -2.49
N ALA A 116 7.25 21.44 -1.80
CA ALA A 116 7.97 20.34 -2.41
C ALA A 116 8.18 19.19 -1.43
N THR A 117 8.21 17.97 -1.94
CA THR A 117 8.62 16.79 -1.15
C THR A 117 9.67 16.01 -1.93
N PHE A 118 10.66 15.52 -1.21
CA PHE A 118 11.74 14.72 -1.76
C PHE A 118 11.84 13.39 -1.04
N SER A 119 12.15 12.34 -1.77
CA SER A 119 12.47 11.04 -1.19
C SER A 119 13.65 10.45 -1.92
N ILE A 120 14.66 10.03 -1.17
CA ILE A 120 15.85 9.36 -1.66
C ILE A 120 15.95 8.04 -0.91
N ALA A 121 16.16 6.95 -1.64
CA ALA A 121 16.45 5.67 -1.03
C ALA A 121 17.64 4.99 -1.73
N VAL A 122 18.54 4.46 -0.94
CA VAL A 122 19.77 3.79 -1.41
C VAL A 122 19.78 2.37 -0.86
N SER A 123 19.97 1.39 -1.73
CA SER A 123 20.23 0.01 -1.32
C SER A 123 21.72 -0.19 -1.06
N THR A 124 22.07 -1.02 -0.05
CA THR A 124 23.47 -1.26 0.36
C THR A 124 24.07 -2.51 -0.26
N ASN A 125 23.44 -3.07 -1.30
CA ASN A 125 23.95 -4.24 -2.00
C ASN A 125 25.20 -3.91 -2.84
N ARG A 126 25.88 -4.94 -3.36
CA ARG A 126 27.12 -4.81 -4.17
C ARG A 126 26.96 -3.92 -5.40
N SER A 127 25.75 -3.76 -5.92
CA SER A 127 25.39 -2.84 -7.01
C SER A 127 24.28 -1.90 -6.52
N PRO A 128 24.62 -0.83 -5.77
CA PRO A 128 23.63 0.04 -5.15
C PRO A 128 22.65 0.59 -6.17
N ALA A 129 21.36 0.47 -5.87
CA ALA A 129 20.32 1.17 -6.58
C ALA A 129 19.95 2.43 -5.79
N VAL A 130 19.88 3.55 -6.50
CA VAL A 130 19.45 4.83 -5.94
C VAL A 130 18.08 5.15 -6.50
N ASP A 131 17.09 5.16 -5.61
CA ASP A 131 15.73 5.60 -5.92
C ASP A 131 15.60 7.07 -5.52
N PHE A 132 15.18 7.91 -6.44
CA PHE A 132 14.91 9.31 -6.21
C PHE A 132 13.49 9.64 -6.62
N SER A 133 12.78 10.40 -5.78
CA SER A 133 11.50 10.96 -6.16
C SER A 133 11.36 12.40 -5.65
N ALA A 134 10.73 13.23 -6.46
CA ALA A 134 10.45 14.61 -6.14
C ALA A 134 9.01 14.94 -6.52
N THR A 135 8.34 15.72 -5.68
CA THR A 135 7.04 16.30 -6.03
C THR A 135 7.04 17.79 -5.71
N ILE A 136 6.38 18.56 -6.55
CA ILE A 136 6.25 20.02 -6.42
C ILE A 136 4.76 20.35 -6.57
N GLY A 137 4.30 21.31 -5.81
CA GLY A 137 2.93 21.80 -5.90
C GLY A 137 2.34 22.22 -4.58
N THR A 138 1.05 22.08 -4.47
CA THR A 138 0.25 22.39 -3.30
C THR A 138 -0.36 21.11 -2.72
N PRO A 139 -0.95 21.16 -1.51
CA PRO A 139 -1.72 20.01 -0.99
C PRO A 139 -2.87 19.56 -1.90
N SER A 140 -3.37 20.47 -2.77
CA SER A 140 -4.48 20.19 -3.68
C SER A 140 -4.01 19.64 -5.03
N ILE A 141 -2.89 20.13 -5.58
CA ILE A 141 -2.36 19.71 -6.88
C ILE A 141 -0.85 19.51 -6.72
N ALA A 142 -0.39 18.32 -7.07
CA ALA A 142 1.01 17.95 -7.00
C ALA A 142 1.46 17.32 -8.32
N PHE A 143 2.60 17.76 -8.81
CA PHE A 143 3.34 17.17 -9.93
C PHE A 143 4.54 16.43 -9.38
N GLY A 144 4.77 15.23 -9.84
CA GLY A 144 5.87 14.43 -9.31
C GLY A 144 6.52 13.55 -10.34
N ALA A 145 7.77 13.21 -10.07
CA ALA A 145 8.54 12.25 -10.83
C ALA A 145 9.33 11.35 -9.88
N GLU A 146 9.58 10.13 -10.31
CA GLU A 146 10.47 9.21 -9.64
C GLU A 146 11.39 8.52 -10.65
N SER A 147 12.60 8.23 -10.23
CA SER A 147 13.55 7.47 -11.01
C SER A 147 14.32 6.50 -10.13
N SER A 148 14.73 5.39 -10.69
CA SER A 148 15.61 4.39 -10.07
C SER A 148 16.81 4.18 -10.96
N TYR A 149 18.00 4.40 -10.43
CA TYR A 149 19.27 4.26 -11.12
C TYR A 149 20.11 3.17 -10.45
N MET A 150 20.57 2.21 -11.25
CA MET A 150 21.47 1.15 -10.78
C MET A 150 22.91 1.54 -11.09
N THR A 151 23.73 1.73 -10.05
CA THR A 151 25.12 2.19 -10.22
C THR A 151 26.00 1.16 -10.90
N GLY A 152 25.81 -0.14 -10.63
CA GLY A 152 26.61 -1.21 -11.21
C GLY A 152 26.44 -1.37 -12.73
N SER A 153 25.20 -1.27 -13.22
CA SER A 153 24.92 -1.38 -14.66
C SER A 153 24.88 -0.05 -15.40
N ARG A 154 24.99 1.07 -14.66
CA ARG A 154 24.87 2.45 -15.19
C ARG A 154 23.59 2.67 -16.00
N LYS A 155 22.48 2.02 -15.61
CA LYS A 155 21.19 2.10 -16.32
C LYS A 155 20.09 2.61 -15.42
N PHE A 156 19.18 3.38 -16.00
CA PHE A 156 17.91 3.68 -15.33
C PHE A 156 17.01 2.46 -15.40
N LEU A 157 16.64 1.95 -14.24
CA LEU A 157 15.72 0.82 -14.10
C LEU A 157 14.27 1.27 -14.32
N LYS A 158 13.94 2.43 -13.80
CA LYS A 158 12.58 2.95 -13.73
C LYS A 158 12.63 4.48 -13.84
N TYR A 159 11.72 5.06 -14.56
CA TYR A 159 11.35 6.45 -14.46
C TYR A 159 9.85 6.60 -14.67
N ASN A 160 9.21 7.31 -13.79
CA ASN A 160 7.77 7.55 -13.78
C ASN A 160 7.54 9.04 -13.53
N ALA A 161 6.46 9.55 -14.10
CA ALA A 161 5.99 10.90 -13.84
C ALA A 161 4.49 10.88 -13.62
N GLY A 162 3.97 11.85 -12.91
CA GLY A 162 2.53 11.90 -12.66
C GLY A 162 2.06 13.19 -12.04
N VAL A 163 0.75 13.30 -12.03
CA VAL A 163 0.02 14.42 -11.43
C VAL A 163 -1.04 13.85 -10.50
N SER A 164 -1.18 14.46 -9.35
CA SER A 164 -2.23 14.12 -8.39
C SER A 164 -3.01 15.37 -8.01
N MET A 165 -4.31 15.26 -7.99
CA MET A 165 -5.23 16.31 -7.58
C MET A 165 -6.08 15.77 -6.42
N THR A 166 -6.01 16.46 -5.28
CA THR A 166 -6.75 16.11 -4.07
C THR A 166 -7.70 17.23 -3.71
N LYS A 167 -8.99 16.93 -3.74
CA LYS A 167 -10.06 17.78 -3.23
C LYS A 167 -10.66 17.14 -1.98
N PRO A 168 -11.43 17.86 -1.16
CA PRO A 168 -12.06 17.28 0.05
C PRO A 168 -12.86 16.00 -0.24
N ASN A 169 -13.63 16.00 -1.34
CA ASN A 169 -14.52 14.88 -1.69
C ASN A 169 -14.01 14.03 -2.85
N SER A 170 -12.87 14.33 -3.45
CA SER A 170 -12.36 13.57 -4.59
C SER A 170 -10.85 13.55 -4.66
N ASN A 171 -10.32 12.48 -5.22
CA ASN A 171 -8.89 12.34 -5.49
C ASN A 171 -8.72 11.79 -6.90
N ALA A 172 -7.95 12.48 -7.72
CA ALA A 172 -7.62 12.06 -9.08
C ALA A 172 -6.11 11.93 -9.22
N SER A 173 -5.64 10.97 -9.97
CA SER A 173 -4.22 10.88 -10.32
C SER A 173 -4.01 10.30 -11.71
N VAL A 174 -2.99 10.81 -12.38
CA VAL A 174 -2.48 10.31 -13.65
C VAL A 174 -1.02 9.97 -13.45
N ILE A 175 -0.61 8.77 -13.77
CA ILE A 175 0.77 8.29 -13.63
C ILE A 175 1.18 7.65 -14.94
N LEU A 176 2.27 8.16 -15.51
CA LEU A 176 2.99 7.54 -16.61
C LEU A 176 4.13 6.73 -15.98
N ALA A 177 4.07 5.42 -16.11
CA ALA A 177 4.97 4.47 -15.46
C ALA A 177 5.74 3.62 -16.50
N ASP A 178 6.63 2.75 -15.98
CA ASP A 178 7.36 1.76 -16.77
C ASP A 178 8.09 2.37 -17.99
N LYS A 179 8.81 3.47 -17.75
CA LYS A 179 9.55 4.21 -18.79
C LYS A 179 8.66 4.80 -19.90
N GLY A 180 7.42 5.14 -19.54
CA GLY A 180 6.44 5.67 -20.48
C GLY A 180 5.57 4.60 -21.16
N ASP A 181 5.77 3.32 -20.85
CA ASP A 181 5.00 2.22 -21.46
C ASP A 181 3.61 2.01 -20.81
N SER A 182 3.40 2.50 -19.60
CA SER A 182 2.15 2.30 -18.87
C SER A 182 1.55 3.63 -18.42
N LEU A 183 0.32 3.91 -18.83
CA LEU A 183 -0.46 5.06 -18.37
C LEU A 183 -1.55 4.57 -17.43
N ARG A 184 -1.59 5.12 -16.21
CA ARG A 184 -2.62 4.84 -15.23
C ARG A 184 -3.35 6.11 -14.84
N PHE A 185 -4.65 6.09 -14.99
CA PHE A 185 -5.56 7.11 -14.48
C PHE A 185 -6.40 6.52 -13.37
N SER A 186 -6.50 7.20 -12.24
CA SER A 186 -7.39 6.80 -11.15
C SER A 186 -8.20 7.98 -10.63
N TYR A 187 -9.47 7.72 -10.35
CA TYR A 187 -10.39 8.70 -9.79
C TYR A 187 -11.17 8.07 -8.64
N LEU A 188 -11.15 8.74 -7.51
CA LEU A 188 -11.89 8.38 -6.29
C LEU A 188 -12.85 9.53 -5.96
N HIS A 189 -14.10 9.20 -5.71
CA HIS A 189 -15.10 10.14 -5.22
C HIS A 189 -15.73 9.63 -3.93
N TYR A 190 -15.75 10.47 -2.89
CA TYR A 190 -16.46 10.19 -1.66
C TYR A 190 -17.90 10.66 -1.80
N LEU A 191 -18.85 9.72 -1.73
CA LEU A 191 -20.29 9.99 -1.84
C LEU A 191 -20.82 10.66 -0.57
N ASP A 192 -20.33 10.19 0.59
CA ASP A 192 -20.67 10.73 1.87
C ASP A 192 -19.44 10.65 2.80
N GLN A 193 -19.09 11.77 3.41
CA GLN A 193 -17.99 11.84 4.35
C GLN A 193 -18.32 11.18 5.71
N LEU A 194 -19.62 11.15 6.06
CA LEU A 194 -20.09 10.59 7.33
C LEU A 194 -20.20 9.06 7.26
N ASN A 195 -20.71 8.53 6.13
CA ASN A 195 -20.96 7.09 5.98
C ASN A 195 -19.86 6.34 5.24
N GLY A 196 -18.71 7.00 4.95
CA GLY A 196 -17.54 6.35 4.35
C GLY A 196 -17.78 5.74 2.95
N GLY A 197 -18.85 6.15 2.27
CA GLY A 197 -19.16 5.73 0.91
C GLY A 197 -18.17 6.33 -0.08
N ALA A 198 -17.55 5.48 -0.93
CA ALA A 198 -16.64 5.93 -1.97
C ALA A 198 -16.79 5.09 -3.23
N VAL A 199 -16.65 5.75 -4.38
CA VAL A 199 -16.61 5.10 -5.70
C VAL A 199 -15.26 5.39 -6.34
N VAL A 200 -14.70 4.36 -6.97
CA VAL A 200 -13.38 4.41 -7.61
C VAL A 200 -13.48 3.91 -9.02
N GLY A 201 -12.83 4.62 -9.94
CA GLY A 201 -12.52 4.15 -11.29
C GLY A 201 -11.00 4.19 -11.52
N GLU A 202 -10.43 3.12 -12.04
CA GLU A 202 -9.05 3.05 -12.47
C GLU A 202 -8.99 2.53 -13.91
N ILE A 203 -8.29 3.26 -14.77
CA ILE A 203 -7.99 2.87 -16.14
C ILE A 203 -6.47 2.74 -16.26
N SER A 204 -5.99 1.62 -16.71
CA SER A 204 -4.59 1.42 -17.00
C SER A 204 -4.42 0.93 -18.44
N ARG A 205 -3.53 1.58 -19.18
CA ARG A 205 -3.17 1.23 -20.55
C ARG A 205 -1.69 0.89 -20.61
N LYS A 206 -1.38 -0.25 -21.17
CA LYS A 206 -0.03 -0.64 -21.49
C LYS A 206 0.19 -0.52 -22.98
N PHE A 207 1.11 0.37 -23.40
CA PHE A 207 1.30 0.71 -24.81
C PHE A 207 1.98 -0.41 -25.60
N SER A 208 2.96 -1.10 -25.01
CA SER A 208 3.70 -2.19 -25.66
C SER A 208 2.82 -3.39 -26.01
N THR A 209 1.86 -3.73 -25.17
CA THR A 209 0.91 -4.85 -25.38
C THR A 209 -0.45 -4.41 -25.89
N ASN A 210 -0.67 -3.10 -26.00
CA ASN A 210 -1.97 -2.49 -26.35
C ASN A 210 -3.13 -2.99 -25.44
N GLU A 211 -2.83 -3.33 -24.20
CA GLU A 211 -3.77 -3.86 -23.22
C GLU A 211 -4.40 -2.71 -22.42
N ASN A 212 -5.72 -2.71 -22.35
CA ASN A 212 -6.48 -1.75 -21.55
C ASN A 212 -7.19 -2.49 -20.42
N THR A 213 -6.95 -2.05 -19.20
CA THR A 213 -7.64 -2.56 -18.02
C THR A 213 -8.46 -1.45 -17.39
N LEU A 214 -9.76 -1.64 -17.32
CA LEU A 214 -10.70 -0.79 -16.60
C LEU A 214 -11.13 -1.53 -15.34
N THR A 215 -10.97 -0.91 -14.19
CA THR A 215 -11.45 -1.44 -12.90
C THR A 215 -12.32 -0.39 -12.23
N VAL A 216 -13.51 -0.78 -11.85
CA VAL A 216 -14.44 0.05 -11.08
C VAL A 216 -14.66 -0.63 -9.74
N GLY A 217 -14.76 0.16 -8.69
CA GLY A 217 -15.03 -0.36 -7.36
C GLY A 217 -15.77 0.64 -6.49
N CYS A 218 -16.38 0.13 -5.45
CA CYS A 218 -17.06 0.95 -4.45
C CYS A 218 -16.76 0.43 -3.05
N SER A 219 -16.83 1.32 -2.09
CA SER A 219 -16.88 1.00 -0.67
C SER A 219 -18.07 1.70 -0.04
N TYR A 220 -18.72 1.03 0.88
CA TYR A 220 -19.89 1.57 1.57
C TYR A 220 -19.95 1.02 2.99
N LEU A 221 -20.28 1.86 3.98
CA LEU A 221 -20.58 1.45 5.33
C LEU A 221 -22.09 1.23 5.44
N VAL A 222 -22.51 -0.01 5.59
CA VAL A 222 -23.91 -0.39 5.79
C VAL A 222 -24.36 0.06 7.17
N ASP A 223 -23.52 -0.23 8.17
CA ASP A 223 -23.68 0.14 9.57
C ASP A 223 -22.34 0.69 10.11
N PRO A 224 -22.33 1.37 11.27
CA PRO A 224 -21.09 1.84 11.90
C PRO A 224 -20.03 0.75 12.11
N HIS A 225 -20.47 -0.52 12.17
CA HIS A 225 -19.61 -1.70 12.37
C HIS A 225 -19.43 -2.58 11.14
N THR A 226 -20.17 -2.30 10.04
CA THR A 226 -20.18 -3.17 8.87
C THR A 226 -19.83 -2.40 7.62
N GLY A 227 -18.70 -2.70 7.02
CA GLY A 227 -18.25 -2.13 5.75
C GLY A 227 -18.30 -3.16 4.62
N MET A 228 -18.71 -2.74 3.45
CA MET A 228 -18.72 -3.53 2.22
C MET A 228 -17.83 -2.88 1.17
N LYS A 229 -17.13 -3.70 0.38
CA LYS A 229 -16.41 -3.25 -0.81
C LYS A 229 -16.72 -4.20 -1.95
N ALA A 230 -16.84 -3.65 -3.14
CA ALA A 230 -16.97 -4.44 -4.36
C ALA A 230 -16.09 -3.84 -5.47
N LYS A 231 -15.59 -4.68 -6.34
CA LYS A 231 -14.84 -4.28 -7.53
C LYS A 231 -15.14 -5.17 -8.71
N LEU A 232 -15.07 -4.60 -9.90
CA LEU A 232 -15.22 -5.32 -11.16
C LEU A 232 -14.22 -4.78 -12.17
N ASN A 233 -13.61 -5.65 -12.93
CA ASN A 233 -12.78 -5.24 -14.05
C ASN A 233 -13.36 -5.70 -15.40
N ASN A 234 -12.85 -5.13 -16.49
CA ASN A 234 -13.28 -5.48 -17.86
C ASN A 234 -12.90 -6.91 -18.29
N HIS A 235 -11.99 -7.57 -17.54
CA HIS A 235 -11.66 -9.00 -17.75
C HIS A 235 -12.69 -9.95 -17.14
N GLY A 236 -13.67 -9.41 -16.40
CA GLY A 236 -14.73 -10.18 -15.77
C GLY A 236 -14.42 -10.60 -14.33
N ASN A 237 -13.33 -10.13 -13.73
CA ASN A 237 -13.05 -10.45 -12.33
C ASN A 237 -13.89 -9.57 -11.41
N LEU A 238 -14.85 -10.17 -10.73
CA LEU A 238 -15.67 -9.58 -9.68
C LEU A 238 -15.07 -9.94 -8.32
N GLY A 239 -14.82 -8.92 -7.51
CA GLY A 239 -14.42 -9.11 -6.10
C GLY A 239 -15.43 -8.46 -5.18
N ALA A 240 -15.83 -9.15 -4.14
CA ALA A 240 -16.67 -8.62 -3.07
C ALA A 240 -16.01 -8.88 -1.72
N LEU A 241 -16.21 -7.97 -0.77
CA LEU A 241 -15.66 -8.02 0.57
C LEU A 241 -16.68 -7.47 1.55
N LEU A 242 -16.89 -8.20 2.63
CA LEU A 242 -17.65 -7.77 3.80
C LEU A 242 -16.72 -7.75 5.01
N GLN A 243 -16.67 -6.64 5.72
CA GLN A 243 -15.91 -6.48 6.95
C GLN A 243 -16.85 -6.10 8.08
N HIS A 244 -16.87 -6.90 9.12
CA HIS A 244 -17.71 -6.67 10.29
C HIS A 244 -16.86 -6.51 11.56
N GLU A 245 -17.11 -5.47 12.35
CA GLU A 245 -16.44 -5.23 13.62
C GLU A 245 -17.16 -6.02 14.72
N LEU A 246 -16.53 -7.11 15.21
CA LEU A 246 -17.06 -7.96 16.27
C LEU A 246 -16.94 -7.31 17.65
N ARG A 247 -15.85 -6.61 17.87
CA ARG A 247 -15.53 -5.82 19.07
C ARG A 247 -14.69 -4.63 18.66
N PRO A 248 -14.60 -3.57 19.48
CA PRO A 248 -13.75 -2.42 19.16
C PRO A 248 -12.36 -2.84 18.67
N LYS A 249 -12.03 -2.50 17.42
CA LYS A 249 -10.78 -2.82 16.72
C LYS A 249 -10.57 -4.32 16.36
N SER A 250 -11.57 -5.18 16.50
CA SER A 250 -11.52 -6.59 16.11
C SER A 250 -12.48 -6.84 14.94
N TYR A 251 -11.96 -7.31 13.83
CA TYR A 251 -12.69 -7.39 12.57
C TYR A 251 -12.72 -8.81 12.03
N LEU A 252 -13.89 -9.20 11.53
CA LEU A 252 -14.09 -10.34 10.69
C LEU A 252 -14.23 -9.84 9.24
N THR A 253 -13.40 -10.35 8.34
CA THR A 253 -13.44 -10.00 6.93
C THR A 253 -13.72 -11.25 6.11
N ILE A 254 -14.76 -11.21 5.30
CA ILE A 254 -15.12 -12.25 4.35
C ILE A 254 -14.95 -11.66 2.97
N SER A 255 -14.23 -12.32 2.09
CA SER A 255 -14.02 -11.87 0.71
C SER A 255 -14.25 -13.00 -0.27
N GLY A 256 -14.77 -12.64 -1.44
CA GLY A 256 -14.99 -13.55 -2.54
C GLY A 256 -14.48 -12.96 -3.85
N SER A 257 -13.91 -13.79 -4.70
CA SER A 257 -13.47 -13.41 -6.04
C SER A 257 -14.01 -14.41 -7.05
N PHE A 258 -14.70 -13.90 -8.06
CA PHE A 258 -15.39 -14.64 -9.10
C PHE A 258 -14.91 -14.19 -10.47
N ASP A 259 -14.74 -15.12 -11.39
CA ASP A 259 -14.50 -14.84 -12.80
C ASP A 259 -15.82 -14.96 -13.55
N THR A 260 -16.42 -13.82 -13.94
CA THR A 260 -17.72 -13.81 -14.62
C THR A 260 -17.67 -14.33 -16.06
N LYS A 261 -16.46 -14.40 -16.66
CA LYS A 261 -16.27 -14.92 -18.02
C LYS A 261 -15.94 -16.41 -18.03
N ALA A 262 -15.51 -16.96 -16.90
CA ALA A 262 -15.15 -18.34 -16.74
C ALA A 262 -15.84 -18.94 -15.50
N LEU A 263 -17.17 -19.05 -15.55
CA LEU A 263 -18.00 -19.54 -14.44
C LEU A 263 -17.67 -20.98 -14.02
N GLN A 264 -16.94 -21.72 -14.86
CA GLN A 264 -16.44 -23.07 -14.52
C GLN A 264 -15.22 -23.04 -13.57
N ARG A 265 -14.56 -21.90 -13.40
CA ARG A 265 -13.48 -21.76 -12.43
C ARG A 265 -14.05 -21.65 -11.03
N ASN A 266 -13.50 -22.42 -10.10
CA ASN A 266 -13.90 -22.37 -8.71
C ASN A 266 -13.71 -20.95 -8.16
N PRO A 267 -14.75 -20.38 -7.52
CA PRO A 267 -14.63 -19.10 -6.85
C PRO A 267 -13.60 -19.18 -5.73
N LYS A 268 -12.83 -18.11 -5.55
CA LYS A 268 -11.88 -18.01 -4.45
C LYS A 268 -12.57 -17.31 -3.29
N PHE A 269 -12.58 -17.93 -2.12
CA PHE A 269 -13.07 -17.34 -0.89
C PHE A 269 -11.94 -17.13 0.09
N GLY A 270 -11.99 -16.03 0.78
CA GLY A 270 -11.06 -15.68 1.85
C GLY A 270 -11.81 -15.32 3.13
N LEU A 271 -11.24 -15.72 4.25
CA LEU A 271 -11.71 -15.40 5.58
C LEU A 271 -10.55 -14.84 6.40
N ALA A 272 -10.69 -13.64 6.92
CA ALA A 272 -9.69 -13.07 7.79
C ALA A 272 -10.31 -12.61 9.11
N LEU A 273 -9.74 -13.09 10.22
CA LEU A 273 -10.11 -12.68 11.56
C LEU A 273 -8.94 -11.93 12.20
N SER A 274 -9.17 -10.68 12.57
CA SER A 274 -8.20 -9.82 13.25
C SER A 274 -8.72 -9.48 14.65
N LEU A 275 -8.04 -9.96 15.67
CA LEU A 275 -8.37 -9.70 17.07
C LEU A 275 -7.38 -8.70 17.67
N LYS A 276 -7.93 -7.71 18.36
CA LYS A 276 -7.20 -6.72 19.15
C LYS A 276 -7.79 -6.69 20.56
N PRO A 277 -7.23 -7.45 21.49
CA PRO A 277 -7.63 -7.38 22.88
C PRO A 277 -7.25 -6.03 23.51
#